data_95a040b69c9ee3e070561e83a18cc70f
#
_entry.id   95a040b69c9ee3e070561e83a18cc70f
#
_cell.length_a   1.000
_cell.length_b   1.000
_cell.length_c   1.000
_cell.angle_alpha   90.00
_cell.angle_beta   90.00
_cell.angle_gamma   90.00
#
_symmetry.space_group_name_H-M   'P 1'
#
loop_
_entity.id
_entity.type
_entity.pdbx_description
1 polymer ?
#
loop_
_entity_poly.entity_id
_entity_poly.type
_entity_poly.pdbx_seq_one_letter_code
_entity_poly.pdbx_strand_id
1 'polypeptide(L)'
;MCIRDRFIFFQIILGAFLAGLDGGLIYNTWPDMNGKFLPDDVSIASFFSSESFNTPSIIQFIHRKMAYILFILILYLNIVYIYKKLPIINILLFDLAVLFQIFLGVITLLSGAKIFYASLHQIGSIIVVSSFLYICYKNINTNLQPSN
;
A
#
# COMPACT_ATOMS: atom_id res chain seq x y z
N MET A 1 12.80 7.93 12.45
CA MET A 1 11.45 7.57 12.01
C MET A 1 11.18 8.29 10.70
N CYS A 2 11.10 7.58 9.59
CA CYS A 2 11.01 8.18 8.26
C CYS A 2 9.54 8.43 7.88
N ILE A 3 9.27 9.42 7.03
CA ILE A 3 7.93 9.73 6.48
C ILE A 3 7.29 8.47 5.85
N ARG A 4 8.11 7.58 5.29
CA ARG A 4 7.72 6.29 4.65
C ARG A 4 7.01 5.31 5.58
N ASP A 5 7.42 5.24 6.86
CA ASP A 5 6.83 4.33 7.85
C ASP A 5 5.35 4.66 8.03
N ARG A 6 5.05 5.96 8.09
CA ARG A 6 3.69 6.48 8.27
C ARG A 6 2.78 6.12 7.11
N PHE A 7 3.27 6.15 5.86
CA PHE A 7 2.47 5.80 4.69
C PHE A 7 2.12 4.31 4.62
N ILE A 8 3.07 3.41 4.99
CA ILE A 8 2.80 1.97 5.03
C ILE A 8 1.75 1.66 6.10
N PHE A 9 1.91 2.18 7.32
CA PHE A 9 0.93 1.98 8.38
C PHE A 9 -0.43 2.60 8.05
N PHE A 10 -0.44 3.79 7.45
CA PHE A 10 -1.67 4.43 7.02
C PHE A 10 -2.41 3.60 5.95
N GLN A 11 -1.68 3.01 5.00
CA GLN A 11 -2.24 2.11 4.01
C GLN A 11 -2.88 0.86 4.63
N ILE A 12 -2.26 0.30 5.69
CA ILE A 12 -2.82 -0.84 6.42
C ILE A 12 -4.09 -0.44 7.16
N ILE A 13 -4.10 0.72 7.82
CA ILE A 13 -5.27 1.26 8.49
C ILE A 13 -6.43 1.45 7.49
N LEU A 14 -6.17 2.06 6.34
CA LEU A 14 -7.17 2.20 5.27
C LEU A 14 -7.69 0.85 4.79
N GLY A 15 -6.83 -0.16 4.67
CA GLY A 15 -7.23 -1.54 4.34
C GLY A 15 -8.15 -2.17 5.39
N ALA A 16 -7.88 -1.92 6.67
CA ALA A 16 -8.74 -2.38 7.76
C ALA A 16 -10.11 -1.69 7.74
N PHE A 17 -10.16 -0.38 7.52
CA PHE A 17 -11.43 0.35 7.31
C PHE A 17 -12.20 -0.18 6.12
N LEU A 18 -11.52 -0.42 4.98
CA LEU A 18 -12.12 -0.96 3.78
C LEU A 18 -12.76 -2.33 4.02
N ALA A 19 -12.07 -3.20 4.76
CA ALA A 19 -12.58 -4.52 5.13
C ALA A 19 -13.79 -4.41 6.08
N GLY A 20 -13.72 -3.52 7.08
CA GLY A 20 -14.82 -3.30 8.04
C GLY A 20 -16.08 -2.70 7.43
N LEU A 21 -15.96 -2.02 6.30
CA LEU A 21 -17.08 -1.41 5.56
C LEU A 21 -17.58 -2.27 4.39
N ASP A 22 -17.08 -3.49 4.23
CA ASP A 22 -17.33 -4.35 3.06
C ASP A 22 -17.04 -3.65 1.72
N GLY A 23 -16.18 -2.64 1.74
CA GLY A 23 -15.90 -1.77 0.61
C GLY A 23 -15.21 -2.48 -0.58
N GLY A 24 -14.69 -3.68 -0.39
CA GLY A 24 -14.17 -4.53 -1.45
C GLY A 24 -15.23 -5.10 -2.39
N LEU A 25 -16.51 -4.98 -2.05
CA LEU A 25 -17.63 -5.54 -2.83
C LEU A 25 -18.22 -4.55 -3.84
N ILE A 26 -17.88 -3.24 -3.76
CA ILE A 26 -18.63 -2.19 -4.48
C ILE A 26 -18.08 -1.97 -5.89
N TYR A 27 -16.77 -1.72 -6.04
CA TYR A 27 -16.10 -1.46 -7.31
C TYR A 27 -15.06 -2.54 -7.57
N ASN A 28 -15.39 -3.54 -8.40
CA ASN A 28 -14.53 -4.70 -8.64
C ASN A 28 -13.78 -4.63 -9.99
N THR A 29 -13.60 -3.43 -10.54
CA THR A 29 -12.79 -3.17 -11.74
C THR A 29 -11.43 -2.58 -11.36
N TRP A 30 -10.43 -2.79 -12.21
CA TRP A 30 -9.09 -2.24 -12.06
C TRP A 30 -8.49 -1.96 -13.45
N PRO A 31 -7.77 -0.85 -13.64
CA PRO A 31 -7.30 0.17 -12.66
C PRO A 31 -8.33 1.25 -12.29
N ASP A 32 -9.43 1.31 -12.98
CA ASP A 32 -10.52 2.28 -12.77
C ASP A 32 -11.56 1.79 -11.75
N MET A 33 -12.60 2.61 -11.55
CA MET A 33 -13.77 2.30 -10.74
C MET A 33 -15.01 2.34 -11.64
N ASN A 34 -15.35 1.19 -12.25
CA ASN A 34 -16.42 1.03 -13.25
C ASN A 34 -16.28 1.98 -14.45
N GLY A 35 -15.06 2.07 -15.01
CA GLY A 35 -14.76 2.92 -16.17
C GLY A 35 -14.51 4.40 -15.84
N LYS A 36 -14.50 4.77 -14.55
CA LYS A 36 -14.29 6.16 -14.11
C LYS A 36 -13.08 6.28 -13.17
N PHE A 37 -12.53 7.50 -13.13
CA PHE A 37 -11.44 7.81 -12.19
C PHE A 37 -11.95 7.98 -10.76
N LEU A 38 -13.12 8.60 -10.60
CA LEU A 38 -13.78 8.84 -9.31
C LEU A 38 -15.03 7.94 -9.23
N PRO A 39 -15.36 7.38 -8.07
CA PRO A 39 -16.60 6.62 -7.88
C PRO A 39 -17.83 7.44 -8.25
N ASP A 40 -18.85 6.79 -8.80
CA ASP A 40 -20.09 7.44 -9.29
C ASP A 40 -20.93 8.09 -8.18
N ASP A 41 -20.84 7.51 -6.98
CA ASP A 41 -21.59 7.92 -5.79
C ASP A 41 -20.82 8.94 -4.93
N VAL A 42 -19.67 9.44 -5.42
CA VAL A 42 -18.79 10.32 -4.66
C VAL A 42 -18.62 11.66 -5.38
N SER A 43 -18.88 12.76 -4.67
CA SER A 43 -18.54 14.12 -5.08
C SER A 43 -17.28 14.61 -4.37
N ILE A 44 -16.61 15.64 -4.92
CA ILE A 44 -15.44 16.24 -4.25
C ILE A 44 -15.80 16.75 -2.85
N ALA A 45 -17.01 17.28 -2.66
CA ALA A 45 -17.48 17.77 -1.37
C ALA A 45 -17.64 16.66 -0.32
N SER A 46 -17.99 15.44 -0.75
CA SER A 46 -18.18 14.31 0.18
C SER A 46 -16.87 13.84 0.84
N PHE A 47 -15.69 14.11 0.25
CA PHE A 47 -14.40 13.85 0.88
C PHE A 47 -14.15 14.67 2.16
N PHE A 48 -14.79 15.84 2.27
CA PHE A 48 -14.64 16.76 3.39
C PHE A 48 -15.79 16.69 4.39
N SER A 49 -16.73 15.76 4.19
CA SER A 49 -17.85 15.54 5.10
C SER A 49 -17.44 14.64 6.28
N SER A 50 -18.16 14.72 7.38
CA SER A 50 -17.99 13.81 8.52
C SER A 50 -18.28 12.34 8.17
N GLU A 51 -19.06 12.12 7.12
CA GLU A 51 -19.47 10.79 6.64
C GLU A 51 -18.40 10.11 5.75
N SER A 52 -17.33 10.82 5.38
CA SER A 52 -16.29 10.28 4.46
C SER A 52 -15.67 8.99 4.96
N PHE A 53 -15.47 8.84 6.29
CA PHE A 53 -14.90 7.63 6.88
C PHE A 53 -15.90 6.47 6.97
N ASN A 54 -17.20 6.73 6.85
CA ASN A 54 -18.26 5.73 6.82
C ASN A 54 -18.74 5.38 5.40
N THR A 55 -18.16 6.03 4.37
CA THR A 55 -18.52 5.82 2.99
C THR A 55 -17.55 4.84 2.33
N PRO A 56 -17.97 3.58 2.05
CA PRO A 56 -17.09 2.54 1.54
C PRO A 56 -16.39 2.92 0.23
N SER A 57 -17.09 3.61 -0.68
CA SER A 57 -16.55 4.06 -1.97
C SER A 57 -15.39 5.05 -1.81
N ILE A 58 -15.48 5.96 -0.84
CA ILE A 58 -14.44 6.93 -0.54
C ILE A 58 -13.22 6.20 0.01
N ILE A 59 -13.40 5.31 0.99
CA ILE A 59 -12.31 4.54 1.59
C ILE A 59 -11.63 3.65 0.55
N GLN A 60 -12.41 2.99 -0.33
CA GLN A 60 -11.85 2.18 -1.41
C GLN A 60 -11.01 3.05 -2.38
N PHE A 61 -11.52 4.23 -2.75
CA PHE A 61 -10.80 5.16 -3.60
C PHE A 61 -9.48 5.62 -2.96
N ILE A 62 -9.53 6.07 -1.71
CA ILE A 62 -8.33 6.55 -0.99
C ILE A 62 -7.31 5.41 -0.84
N HIS A 63 -7.75 4.21 -0.46
CA HIS A 63 -6.87 3.04 -0.32
C HIS A 63 -6.13 2.72 -1.64
N ARG A 64 -6.82 2.73 -2.79
CA ARG A 64 -6.21 2.51 -4.10
C ARG A 64 -5.21 3.62 -4.47
N LYS A 65 -5.58 4.90 -4.26
CA LYS A 65 -4.71 6.03 -4.61
C LYS A 65 -3.46 6.07 -3.73
N MET A 66 -3.60 5.74 -2.45
CA MET A 66 -2.46 5.60 -1.54
C MET A 66 -1.52 4.46 -1.95
N ALA A 67 -2.03 3.34 -2.47
CA ALA A 67 -1.20 2.27 -3.01
C ALA A 67 -0.35 2.73 -4.20
N TYR A 68 -0.90 3.55 -5.11
CA TYR A 68 -0.13 4.13 -6.22
C TYR A 68 0.94 5.11 -5.73
N ILE A 69 0.63 5.96 -4.74
CA ILE A 69 1.60 6.86 -4.13
C ILE A 69 2.74 6.07 -3.49
N LEU A 70 2.42 5.02 -2.73
CA LEU A 70 3.44 4.14 -2.13
C LEU A 70 4.31 3.48 -3.20
N PHE A 71 3.74 3.00 -4.29
CA PHE A 71 4.50 2.42 -5.39
C PHE A 71 5.49 3.42 -6.01
N ILE A 72 5.06 4.67 -6.25
CA ILE A 72 5.93 5.74 -6.74
C ILE A 72 7.06 6.05 -5.75
N LEU A 73 6.74 6.09 -4.45
CA LEU A 73 7.75 6.30 -3.40
C LEU A 73 8.80 5.18 -3.36
N ILE A 74 8.39 3.93 -3.60
CA ILE A 74 9.30 2.79 -3.67
C ILE A 74 10.21 2.88 -4.91
N LEU A 75 9.67 3.25 -6.07
CA LEU A 75 10.48 3.50 -7.26
C LEU A 75 11.52 4.61 -7.02
N TYR A 76 11.11 5.69 -6.36
CA TYR A 76 12.04 6.75 -5.96
C TYR A 76 13.15 6.24 -5.03
N LEU A 77 12.80 5.36 -4.09
CA LEU A 77 13.79 4.73 -3.20
C LEU A 77 14.81 3.89 -3.97
N ASN A 78 14.37 3.11 -4.94
CA ASN A 78 15.26 2.32 -5.79
C ASN A 78 16.25 3.23 -6.52
N ILE A 79 15.79 4.36 -7.07
CA ILE A 79 16.66 5.37 -7.71
C ILE A 79 17.71 5.88 -6.71
N VAL A 80 17.31 6.22 -5.48
CA VAL A 80 18.23 6.69 -4.43
C VAL A 80 19.26 5.61 -4.07
N TYR A 81 18.86 4.34 -3.97
CA TYR A 81 19.79 3.22 -3.70
C TYR A 81 20.83 3.08 -4.79
N ILE A 82 20.41 3.14 -6.07
CA ILE A 82 21.31 3.09 -7.22
C ILE A 82 22.27 4.28 -7.21
N TYR A 83 21.74 5.49 -7.03
CA TYR A 83 22.56 6.72 -7.03
C TYR A 83 23.61 6.74 -5.93
N LYS A 84 23.23 6.27 -4.72
CA LYS A 84 24.14 6.17 -3.57
C LYS A 84 25.02 4.93 -3.58
N LYS A 85 24.95 4.08 -4.61
CA LYS A 85 25.68 2.81 -4.73
C LYS A 85 25.48 1.89 -3.53
N LEU A 86 24.27 1.92 -2.92
CA LEU A 86 23.92 1.02 -1.83
C LEU A 86 23.62 -0.40 -2.36
N PRO A 87 23.81 -1.45 -1.54
CA PRO A 87 23.55 -2.82 -1.97
C PRO A 87 22.08 -3.03 -2.32
N ILE A 88 21.74 -3.20 -3.59
CA ILE A 88 20.37 -3.40 -4.10
C ILE A 88 19.70 -4.61 -3.44
N ILE A 89 20.49 -5.66 -3.08
CA ILE A 89 19.96 -6.85 -2.43
C ILE A 89 19.19 -6.52 -1.13
N ASN A 90 19.55 -5.44 -0.44
CA ASN A 90 18.88 -5.05 0.79
C ASN A 90 17.47 -4.52 0.57
N ILE A 91 17.17 -3.93 -0.60
CA ILE A 91 15.84 -3.43 -0.95
C ILE A 91 15.01 -4.44 -1.75
N LEU A 92 15.65 -5.38 -2.42
CA LEU A 92 15.00 -6.33 -3.32
C LEU A 92 13.90 -7.14 -2.62
N LEU A 93 14.12 -7.59 -1.39
CA LEU A 93 13.13 -8.35 -0.62
C LEU A 93 11.87 -7.51 -0.38
N PHE A 94 12.05 -6.24 -0.06
CA PHE A 94 10.94 -5.31 0.14
C PHE A 94 10.17 -5.03 -1.17
N ASP A 95 10.90 -4.83 -2.27
CA ASP A 95 10.29 -4.61 -3.59
C ASP A 95 9.44 -5.81 -4.01
N LEU A 96 9.96 -7.03 -3.84
CA LEU A 96 9.23 -8.25 -4.13
C LEU A 96 7.99 -8.40 -3.24
N ALA A 97 8.11 -8.10 -1.94
CA ALA A 97 6.99 -8.13 -1.01
C ALA A 97 5.88 -7.15 -1.44
N VAL A 98 6.26 -5.93 -1.84
CA VAL A 98 5.29 -4.90 -2.28
C VAL A 98 4.64 -5.27 -3.61
N LEU A 99 5.41 -5.75 -4.59
CA LEU A 99 4.85 -6.20 -5.87
C LEU A 99 3.86 -7.35 -5.66
N PHE A 100 4.21 -8.31 -4.81
CA PHE A 100 3.31 -9.40 -4.45
C PHE A 100 2.05 -8.90 -3.73
N GLN A 101 2.20 -7.93 -2.83
CA GLN A 101 1.08 -7.31 -2.12
C GLN A 101 0.12 -6.58 -3.08
N ILE A 102 0.65 -5.84 -4.05
CA ILE A 102 -0.16 -5.18 -5.09
C ILE A 102 -0.92 -6.23 -5.90
N PHE A 103 -0.24 -7.28 -6.32
CA PHE A 103 -0.86 -8.39 -7.07
C PHE A 103 -2.01 -9.05 -6.30
N LEU A 104 -1.79 -9.37 -5.02
CA LEU A 104 -2.84 -9.91 -4.14
C LEU A 104 -4.01 -8.93 -3.98
N GLY A 105 -3.73 -7.62 -3.84
CA GLY A 105 -4.77 -6.60 -3.76
C GLY A 105 -5.64 -6.52 -5.01
N VAL A 106 -5.03 -6.58 -6.20
CA VAL A 106 -5.74 -6.58 -7.48
C VAL A 106 -6.60 -7.84 -7.62
N ILE A 107 -6.07 -9.02 -7.31
CA ILE A 107 -6.85 -10.28 -7.35
C ILE A 107 -7.99 -10.24 -6.33
N THR A 108 -7.75 -9.77 -5.12
CA THR A 108 -8.79 -9.63 -4.09
C THR A 108 -9.94 -8.79 -4.62
N LEU A 109 -9.63 -7.66 -5.24
CA LEU A 109 -10.60 -6.76 -5.81
C LEU A 109 -11.39 -7.41 -6.96
N LEU A 110 -10.69 -7.93 -7.98
CA LEU A 110 -11.30 -8.53 -9.15
C LEU A 110 -12.12 -9.79 -8.84
N SER A 111 -11.82 -10.47 -7.75
CA SER A 111 -12.57 -11.64 -7.28
C SER A 111 -13.84 -11.28 -6.51
N GLY A 112 -14.15 -10.00 -6.30
CA GLY A 112 -15.25 -9.56 -5.44
C GLY A 112 -14.95 -9.81 -3.97
N ALA A 113 -13.72 -9.51 -3.53
CA ALA A 113 -13.23 -9.63 -2.15
C ALA A 113 -13.48 -11.02 -1.52
N LYS A 114 -13.33 -12.10 -2.32
CA LYS A 114 -13.45 -13.47 -1.79
C LYS A 114 -12.51 -13.64 -0.60
N ILE A 115 -13.02 -14.21 0.49
CA ILE A 115 -12.35 -14.31 1.79
C ILE A 115 -10.95 -14.92 1.69
N PHE A 116 -10.73 -15.90 0.83
CA PHE A 116 -9.42 -16.51 0.63
C PHE A 116 -8.38 -15.48 0.15
N TYR A 117 -8.67 -14.71 -0.91
CA TYR A 117 -7.76 -13.71 -1.45
C TYR A 117 -7.60 -12.52 -0.50
N ALA A 118 -8.68 -12.11 0.16
CA ALA A 118 -8.66 -11.05 1.17
C ALA A 118 -7.74 -11.42 2.35
N SER A 119 -7.82 -12.66 2.84
CA SER A 119 -6.95 -13.17 3.90
C SER A 119 -5.49 -13.23 3.47
N LEU A 120 -5.20 -13.70 2.25
CA LEU A 120 -3.83 -13.69 1.71
C LEU A 120 -3.27 -12.26 1.59
N HIS A 121 -4.09 -11.31 1.14
CA HIS A 121 -3.70 -9.91 1.06
C HIS A 121 -3.42 -9.31 2.46
N GLN A 122 -4.19 -9.67 3.48
CA GLN A 122 -3.92 -9.28 4.87
C GLN A 122 -2.61 -9.87 5.39
N ILE A 123 -2.36 -11.17 5.17
CA ILE A 123 -1.12 -11.82 5.57
C ILE A 123 0.07 -11.22 4.82
N GLY A 124 -0.07 -10.92 3.55
CA GLY A 124 0.95 -10.26 2.73
C GLY A 124 1.39 -8.92 3.30
N SER A 125 0.50 -8.16 3.96
CA SER A 125 0.86 -6.89 4.61
C SER A 125 1.88 -7.07 5.73
N ILE A 126 1.86 -8.20 6.46
CA ILE A 126 2.84 -8.53 7.49
C ILE A 126 4.22 -8.73 6.84
N ILE A 127 4.28 -9.37 5.67
CA ILE A 127 5.54 -9.58 4.94
C ILE A 127 6.11 -8.23 4.49
N VAL A 128 5.26 -7.31 4.01
CA VAL A 128 5.68 -5.95 3.64
C VAL A 128 6.26 -5.21 4.84
N VAL A 129 5.58 -5.20 5.99
CA VAL A 129 6.07 -4.55 7.21
C VAL A 129 7.38 -5.16 7.67
N SER A 130 7.47 -6.50 7.70
CA SER A 130 8.68 -7.21 8.15
C SER A 130 9.89 -6.91 7.25
N SER A 131 9.70 -6.92 5.93
CA SER A 131 10.75 -6.60 4.96
C SER A 131 11.18 -5.13 5.06
N PHE A 132 10.25 -4.23 5.32
CA PHE A 132 10.55 -2.81 5.56
C PHE A 132 11.37 -2.62 6.84
N LEU A 133 10.98 -3.25 7.96
CA LEU A 133 11.73 -3.19 9.22
C LEU A 133 13.15 -3.77 9.06
N TYR A 134 13.29 -4.81 8.24
CA TYR A 134 14.60 -5.37 7.92
C TYR A 134 15.51 -4.33 7.22
N ILE A 135 14.99 -3.58 6.25
CA ILE A 135 15.75 -2.49 5.60
C ILE A 135 16.15 -1.42 6.62
N CYS A 136 15.22 -1.00 7.48
CA CYS A 136 15.51 0.00 8.51
C CYS A 136 16.64 -0.47 9.44
N TYR A 137 16.59 -1.72 9.88
CA TYR A 137 17.63 -2.33 10.71
C TYR A 137 19.00 -2.34 10.02
N LYS A 138 19.04 -2.78 8.75
CA LYS A 138 20.29 -2.80 7.97
C LYS A 138 20.89 -1.39 7.81
N ASN A 139 20.07 -0.39 7.50
CA ASN A 139 20.55 0.98 7.30
C ASN A 139 21.07 1.63 8.59
N ILE A 140 20.51 1.29 9.74
CA ILE A 140 21.00 1.79 11.04
C ILE A 140 22.37 1.17 11.33
N ASN A 141 22.54 -0.12 11.15
CA ASN A 141 23.79 -0.81 11.47
C ASN A 141 24.96 -0.40 10.54
N THR A 142 24.67 -0.12 9.26
CA THR A 142 25.72 0.39 8.34
C THR A 142 26.20 1.78 8.71
N ASN A 143 25.36 2.63 9.32
CA ASN A 143 25.76 3.96 9.80
C ASN A 143 26.51 3.92 11.14
N LEU A 144 26.48 2.81 11.88
CA LEU A 144 27.17 2.64 13.17
C LEU A 144 28.53 1.97 13.04
N GLN A 145 28.90 1.44 11.87
CA GLN A 145 30.24 0.92 11.63
C GLN A 145 31.16 2.08 11.19
N PRO A 146 32.21 2.44 11.98
CA PRO A 146 33.20 3.40 11.53
C PRO A 146 33.87 2.86 10.27
N SER A 147 34.05 3.74 9.29
CA SER A 147 34.86 3.45 8.09
C SER A 147 36.29 3.10 8.54
N ASN A 148 36.66 1.83 8.43
CA ASN A 148 38.07 1.42 8.49
C ASN A 148 38.82 1.90 7.26
#